data_ec97697bd150e485b0a8a17a5018352f
#
_entry.id   ec97697bd150e485b0a8a17a5018352f
#
_cell.length_a   1.000
_cell.length_b   1.000
_cell.length_c   1.000
_cell.angle_alpha   90.00
_cell.angle_beta   90.00
_cell.angle_gamma   90.00
#
_symmetry.space_group_name_H-M   'P 1'
#
loop_
_entity.id
_entity.type
_entity.pdbx_description
1 polymer ?
#
loop_
_entity_poly.entity_id
_entity_poly.type
_entity_poly.pdbx_seq_one_letter_code
_entity_poly.pdbx_strand_id
1 'polypeptide(L)'
;RFPLIQGGMGVGISLGRLAGTVAKEGGIGIISTAQIGYREKDFDRNTEEANRRAILSEMKKARRISPDGIIGYNIMVSLKEYASHVKAAVHAGADLIISGAGLPTELPALVSGSKTKIAPIVSTDKSAKVILKYWERKYKRTADLVVIEGPQAGGHLGFHKEELDSYTPETYDNEIR
;
A
#
# COMPACT_ATOMS: atom_id res chain seq x y z
N ARG A 1 6.80 12.64 16.26
CA ARG A 1 6.41 11.63 15.27
C ARG A 1 7.30 10.43 15.43
N PHE A 2 6.73 9.24 15.32
CA PHE A 2 7.47 7.99 15.43
C PHE A 2 7.72 7.41 14.03
N PRO A 3 8.88 6.80 13.75
CA PRO A 3 9.18 6.15 12.48
C PRO A 3 8.46 4.78 12.40
N LEU A 4 7.14 4.78 12.53
CA LEU A 4 6.30 3.60 12.55
C LEU A 4 5.21 3.73 11.48
N ILE A 5 5.11 2.74 10.62
CA ILE A 5 4.05 2.61 9.61
C ILE A 5 3.20 1.40 9.96
N GLN A 6 1.90 1.62 10.13
CA GLN A 6 0.95 0.54 10.37
C GLN A 6 0.79 -0.32 9.11
N GLY A 7 0.78 -1.63 9.24
CA GLY A 7 0.51 -2.55 8.14
C GLY A 7 -0.92 -2.45 7.62
N GLY A 8 -1.10 -2.53 6.31
CA GLY A 8 -2.41 -2.56 5.68
C GLY A 8 -3.04 -3.95 5.73
N MET A 9 -4.04 -4.16 6.56
CA MET A 9 -4.75 -5.43 6.73
C MET A 9 -6.15 -5.35 6.12
N GLY A 10 -6.43 -6.17 5.11
CA GLY A 10 -7.79 -6.44 4.58
C GLY A 10 -8.44 -7.62 5.34
N VAL A 11 -9.70 -7.90 5.23
CA VAL A 11 -10.78 -7.04 4.75
C VAL A 11 -11.40 -6.37 5.98
N GLY A 12 -11.57 -5.04 5.91
CA GLY A 12 -12.28 -4.32 6.97
C GLY A 12 -11.54 -4.12 8.30
N ILE A 13 -10.25 -4.49 8.40
CA ILE A 13 -9.41 -4.29 9.59
C ILE A 13 -8.78 -2.90 9.55
N SER A 14 -7.90 -2.64 8.58
CA SER A 14 -7.24 -1.35 8.42
C SER A 14 -8.14 -0.37 7.67
N LEU A 15 -9.07 0.23 8.40
CA LEU A 15 -9.98 1.27 7.91
C LEU A 15 -9.64 2.63 8.51
N GLY A 16 -10.39 3.65 8.15
CA GLY A 16 -10.15 5.04 8.51
C GLY A 16 -10.05 5.30 10.02
N ARG A 17 -10.77 4.54 10.86
CA ARG A 17 -10.67 4.67 12.31
C ARG A 17 -9.30 4.26 12.83
N LEU A 18 -8.81 3.09 12.46
CA LEU A 18 -7.48 2.61 12.86
C LEU A 18 -6.39 3.52 12.31
N ALA A 19 -6.41 3.78 11.01
CA ALA A 19 -5.41 4.62 10.36
C ALA A 19 -5.37 6.04 10.96
N GLY A 20 -6.54 6.65 11.20
CA GLY A 20 -6.64 7.97 11.82
C GLY A 20 -6.09 7.99 13.26
N THR A 21 -6.34 6.93 14.04
CA THR A 21 -5.82 6.82 15.41
C THR A 21 -4.30 6.68 15.41
N VAL A 22 -3.74 5.81 14.57
CA VAL A 22 -2.27 5.67 14.43
C VAL A 22 -1.63 6.99 14.01
N ALA A 23 -2.22 7.68 13.04
CA ALA A 23 -1.72 8.97 12.58
C ALA A 23 -1.80 10.05 13.67
N LYS A 24 -2.85 10.05 14.50
CA LYS A 24 -3.01 10.97 15.64
C LYS A 24 -1.92 10.76 16.69
N GLU A 25 -1.54 9.51 16.95
CA GLU A 25 -0.46 9.16 17.88
C GLU A 25 0.96 9.38 17.29
N GLY A 26 1.06 9.90 16.08
CA GLY A 26 2.33 10.30 15.47
C GLY A 26 2.98 9.27 14.55
N GLY A 27 2.35 8.12 14.34
CA GLY A 27 2.74 7.14 13.31
C GLY A 27 2.18 7.48 11.93
N ILE A 28 2.37 6.59 10.96
CA ILE A 28 1.74 6.65 9.64
C ILE A 28 0.59 5.64 9.61
N GLY A 29 -0.65 6.15 9.50
CA GLY A 29 -1.83 5.32 9.41
C GLY A 29 -2.09 4.84 7.99
N ILE A 30 -2.39 3.55 7.82
CA ILE A 30 -2.60 2.95 6.50
C ILE A 30 -3.98 2.33 6.41
N ILE A 31 -4.72 2.68 5.35
CA ILE A 31 -6.02 2.10 5.00
C ILE A 31 -5.80 1.03 3.94
N SER A 32 -6.35 -0.18 4.14
CA SER A 32 -6.32 -1.25 3.13
C SER A 32 -7.50 -1.12 2.18
N THR A 33 -7.24 -1.18 0.87
CA THR A 33 -8.31 -1.10 -0.13
C THR A 33 -8.89 -2.46 -0.54
N ALA A 34 -8.35 -3.56 0.00
CA ALA A 34 -8.85 -4.90 -0.30
C ALA A 34 -10.32 -5.04 0.10
N GLN A 35 -11.21 -5.11 -0.89
CA GLN A 35 -12.67 -5.19 -0.74
C GLN A 35 -13.24 -4.15 0.25
N ILE A 36 -12.69 -2.95 0.26
CA ILE A 36 -12.99 -1.91 1.27
C ILE A 36 -14.47 -1.53 1.30
N GLY A 37 -15.17 -1.67 0.17
CA GLY A 37 -16.60 -1.38 0.02
C GLY A 37 -17.54 -2.50 0.50
N TYR A 38 -17.05 -3.56 1.12
CA TYR A 38 -17.83 -4.74 1.50
C TYR A 38 -19.08 -4.47 2.37
N ARG A 39 -19.14 -3.32 3.00
CA ARG A 39 -20.31 -2.86 3.80
C ARG A 39 -21.31 -2.04 3.01
N GLU A 40 -20.98 -1.68 1.77
CA GLU A 40 -21.89 -0.94 0.90
C GLU A 40 -23.03 -1.85 0.45
N LYS A 41 -24.26 -1.33 0.44
CA LYS A 41 -25.47 -2.12 0.14
C LYS A 41 -25.47 -2.73 -1.26
N ASP A 42 -24.76 -2.13 -2.20
CA ASP A 42 -24.66 -2.54 -3.59
C ASP A 42 -23.32 -3.22 -3.93
N PHE A 43 -22.53 -3.61 -2.92
CA PHE A 43 -21.19 -4.16 -3.14
C PHE A 43 -21.17 -5.34 -4.11
N ASP A 44 -22.09 -6.30 -3.95
CA ASP A 44 -22.15 -7.50 -4.79
C ASP A 44 -22.55 -7.21 -6.25
N ARG A 45 -23.23 -6.08 -6.49
CA ARG A 45 -23.73 -5.71 -7.83
C ARG A 45 -22.86 -4.66 -8.50
N ASN A 46 -22.14 -3.84 -7.71
CA ASN A 46 -21.38 -2.70 -8.19
C ASN A 46 -20.10 -2.53 -7.36
N THR A 47 -19.29 -3.60 -7.29
CA THR A 47 -18.12 -3.72 -6.42
C THR A 47 -17.12 -2.57 -6.63
N GLU A 48 -16.82 -2.20 -7.87
CA GLU A 48 -15.85 -1.13 -8.16
C GLU A 48 -16.30 0.22 -7.60
N GLU A 49 -17.53 0.60 -7.85
CA GLU A 49 -18.06 1.87 -7.37
C GLU A 49 -18.24 1.88 -5.84
N ALA A 50 -18.66 0.76 -5.25
CA ALA A 50 -18.72 0.59 -3.81
C ALA A 50 -17.33 0.76 -3.17
N ASN A 51 -16.29 0.13 -3.73
CA ASN A 51 -14.91 0.31 -3.28
C ASN A 51 -14.45 1.77 -3.41
N ARG A 52 -14.74 2.42 -4.53
CA ARG A 52 -14.38 3.82 -4.77
C ARG A 52 -15.01 4.75 -3.72
N ARG A 53 -16.30 4.59 -3.44
CA ARG A 53 -17.00 5.37 -2.39
C ARG A 53 -16.40 5.11 -1.02
N ALA A 54 -16.12 3.84 -0.70
CA ALA A 54 -15.53 3.47 0.58
C ALA A 54 -14.11 4.03 0.77
N ILE A 55 -13.26 4.02 -0.27
CA ILE A 55 -11.94 4.68 -0.23
C ILE A 55 -12.10 6.15 0.20
N LEU A 56 -12.96 6.90 -0.46
CA LEU A 56 -13.19 8.31 -0.12
C LEU A 56 -13.75 8.49 1.30
N SER A 57 -14.69 7.65 1.71
CA SER A 57 -15.34 7.77 3.02
C SER A 57 -14.40 7.41 4.17
N GLU A 58 -13.56 6.39 4.01
CA GLU A 58 -12.60 5.98 5.04
C GLU A 58 -11.48 7.00 5.23
N MET A 59 -11.02 7.67 4.17
CA MET A 59 -10.10 8.80 4.32
C MET A 59 -10.76 9.95 5.07
N LYS A 60 -12.00 10.31 4.76
CA LYS A 60 -12.73 11.35 5.51
C LYS A 60 -12.85 11.02 6.99
N LYS A 61 -13.09 9.75 7.34
CA LYS A 61 -13.11 9.30 8.75
C LYS A 61 -11.74 9.45 9.40
N ALA A 62 -10.68 9.03 8.73
CA ALA A 62 -9.32 9.15 9.24
C ALA A 62 -8.91 10.61 9.45
N ARG A 63 -9.21 11.49 8.52
CA ARG A 63 -8.92 12.93 8.60
C ARG A 63 -9.70 13.64 9.73
N ARG A 64 -10.93 13.20 10.06
CA ARG A 64 -11.65 13.72 11.24
C ARG A 64 -10.93 13.40 12.56
N ILE A 65 -10.24 12.25 12.64
CA ILE A 65 -9.49 11.82 13.82
C ILE A 65 -8.12 12.51 13.87
N SER A 66 -7.46 12.62 12.73
CA SER A 66 -6.12 13.18 12.58
C SER A 66 -6.05 14.07 11.34
N PRO A 67 -6.45 15.36 11.45
CA PRO A 67 -6.44 16.28 10.30
C PRO A 67 -5.07 16.44 9.65
N ASP A 68 -4.01 16.54 10.48
CA ASP A 68 -2.64 16.82 10.06
C ASP A 68 -1.72 15.59 10.12
N GLY A 69 -2.28 14.43 10.40
CA GLY A 69 -1.53 13.17 10.46
C GLY A 69 -1.21 12.63 9.06
N ILE A 70 -0.20 11.78 8.97
CA ILE A 70 0.16 11.10 7.71
C ILE A 70 -0.73 9.88 7.54
N ILE A 71 -1.52 9.85 6.48
CA ILE A 71 -2.48 8.78 6.19
C ILE A 71 -2.27 8.30 4.75
N GLY A 72 -2.03 7.00 4.60
CA GLY A 72 -1.83 6.37 3.31
C GLY A 72 -2.79 5.21 3.05
N TYR A 73 -2.58 4.58 1.91
CA TYR A 73 -3.28 3.37 1.49
C TYR A 73 -2.30 2.24 1.18
N ASN A 74 -2.72 1.02 1.51
CA ASN A 74 -2.13 -0.20 0.98
C ASN A 74 -3.03 -0.73 -0.15
N ILE A 75 -2.47 -0.89 -1.35
CA ILE A 75 -3.20 -1.28 -2.55
C ILE A 75 -2.46 -2.43 -3.24
N MET A 76 -3.12 -3.59 -3.34
CA MET A 76 -2.54 -4.76 -4.00
C MET A 76 -2.58 -4.60 -5.53
N VAL A 77 -1.45 -4.85 -6.19
CA VAL A 77 -1.33 -4.83 -7.67
C VAL A 77 -2.23 -5.88 -8.33
N SER A 78 -2.42 -7.02 -7.66
CA SER A 78 -3.24 -8.13 -8.13
C SER A 78 -4.75 -7.84 -8.20
N LEU A 79 -5.20 -6.71 -7.65
CA LEU A 79 -6.60 -6.30 -7.76
C LEU A 79 -6.94 -5.94 -9.22
N LYS A 80 -8.06 -6.44 -9.72
CA LYS A 80 -8.58 -6.12 -11.05
C LYS A 80 -8.71 -4.60 -11.25
N GLU A 81 -9.17 -3.90 -10.22
CA GLU A 81 -9.43 -2.45 -10.21
C GLU A 81 -8.27 -1.64 -9.66
N TYR A 82 -7.03 -2.14 -9.72
CA TYR A 82 -5.84 -1.50 -9.15
C TYR A 82 -5.72 0.00 -9.49
N ALA A 83 -5.78 0.33 -10.77
CA ALA A 83 -5.66 1.71 -11.24
C ALA A 83 -6.78 2.61 -10.73
N SER A 84 -8.01 2.10 -10.65
CA SER A 84 -9.18 2.80 -10.09
C SER A 84 -8.99 3.10 -8.60
N HIS A 85 -8.49 2.14 -7.83
CA HIS A 85 -8.20 2.31 -6.41
C HIS A 85 -7.08 3.35 -6.17
N VAL A 86 -5.99 3.30 -6.95
CA VAL A 86 -4.91 4.30 -6.86
C VAL A 86 -5.44 5.71 -7.13
N LYS A 87 -6.19 5.88 -8.23
CA LYS A 87 -6.78 7.20 -8.57
C LYS A 87 -7.75 7.69 -7.48
N ALA A 88 -8.57 6.79 -6.93
CA ALA A 88 -9.49 7.13 -5.84
C ALA A 88 -8.72 7.53 -4.57
N ALA A 89 -7.63 6.84 -4.23
CA ALA A 89 -6.77 7.17 -3.09
C ALA A 89 -6.10 8.55 -3.26
N VAL A 90 -5.56 8.83 -4.44
CA VAL A 90 -5.00 10.16 -4.79
C VAL A 90 -6.06 11.24 -4.66
N HIS A 91 -7.25 11.02 -5.23
CA HIS A 91 -8.37 11.96 -5.14
C HIS A 91 -8.83 12.18 -3.69
N ALA A 92 -8.76 11.15 -2.85
CA ALA A 92 -9.06 11.24 -1.43
C ALA A 92 -8.02 12.03 -0.62
N GLY A 93 -6.89 12.41 -1.21
CA GLY A 93 -5.82 13.14 -0.56
C GLY A 93 -4.88 12.22 0.26
N ALA A 94 -4.54 11.05 -0.28
CA ALA A 94 -3.56 10.17 0.32
C ALA A 94 -2.17 10.81 0.37
N ASP A 95 -1.51 10.74 1.53
CA ASP A 95 -0.12 11.17 1.68
C ASP A 95 0.85 10.14 1.11
N LEU A 96 0.49 8.85 1.20
CA LEU A 96 1.33 7.73 0.81
C LEU A 96 0.50 6.60 0.19
N ILE A 97 1.00 5.96 -0.85
CA ILE A 97 0.49 4.69 -1.36
C ILE A 97 1.60 3.64 -1.28
N ILE A 98 1.32 2.57 -0.53
CA ILE A 98 2.16 1.38 -0.44
C ILE A 98 1.52 0.32 -1.35
N SER A 99 2.31 -0.29 -2.23
CA SER A 99 1.77 -1.23 -3.21
C SER A 99 2.64 -2.46 -3.37
N GLY A 100 2.01 -3.63 -3.28
CA GLY A 100 2.62 -4.96 -3.34
C GLY A 100 1.66 -6.00 -3.90
N ALA A 101 1.89 -7.28 -3.58
CA ALA A 101 1.21 -8.41 -4.22
C ALA A 101 1.34 -8.35 -5.76
N GLY A 102 2.57 -8.14 -6.22
CA GLY A 102 3.01 -7.89 -7.58
C GLY A 102 3.85 -6.62 -7.68
N LEU A 103 4.57 -6.45 -8.79
CA LEU A 103 5.39 -5.25 -9.02
C LEU A 103 4.51 -4.07 -9.51
N PRO A 104 4.47 -2.94 -8.79
CA PRO A 104 3.59 -1.81 -9.12
C PRO A 104 4.16 -0.95 -10.25
N THR A 105 4.32 -1.52 -11.43
CA THR A 105 4.99 -0.90 -12.57
C THR A 105 4.36 0.41 -13.03
N GLU A 106 3.05 0.58 -12.88
CA GLU A 106 2.31 1.76 -13.34
C GLU A 106 2.08 2.82 -12.25
N LEU A 107 2.44 2.52 -11.01
CA LEU A 107 2.13 3.40 -9.86
C LEU A 107 2.63 4.84 -10.06
N PRO A 108 3.86 5.11 -10.57
CA PRO A 108 4.32 6.48 -10.79
C PRO A 108 3.45 7.28 -11.77
N ALA A 109 2.95 6.62 -12.83
CA ALA A 109 2.05 7.27 -13.78
C ALA A 109 0.68 7.58 -13.16
N LEU A 110 0.14 6.65 -12.37
CA LEU A 110 -1.18 6.78 -11.74
C LEU A 110 -1.23 7.90 -10.69
N VAL A 111 -0.10 8.23 -10.05
CA VAL A 111 0.00 9.33 -9.06
C VAL A 111 0.57 10.62 -9.65
N SER A 112 0.83 10.65 -10.95
CA SER A 112 1.43 11.82 -11.62
C SER A 112 0.61 13.09 -11.37
N GLY A 113 1.31 14.20 -11.12
CA GLY A 113 0.67 15.49 -10.83
C GLY A 113 0.15 15.63 -9.39
N SER A 114 0.25 14.60 -8.55
CA SER A 114 -0.12 14.64 -7.13
C SER A 114 1.10 14.83 -6.22
N LYS A 115 0.83 15.12 -4.94
CA LYS A 115 1.86 15.14 -3.87
C LYS A 115 2.01 13.78 -3.17
N THR A 116 1.23 12.79 -3.58
CA THR A 116 1.20 11.46 -2.96
C THR A 116 2.55 10.77 -3.11
N LYS A 117 3.11 10.32 -2.00
CA LYS A 117 4.33 9.52 -1.94
C LYS A 117 4.05 8.09 -2.35
N ILE A 118 5.04 7.39 -2.89
CA ILE A 118 4.89 6.02 -3.35
C ILE A 118 5.95 5.10 -2.78
N ALA A 119 5.52 3.89 -2.40
CA ALA A 119 6.38 2.86 -1.84
C ALA A 119 6.02 1.49 -2.43
N PRO A 120 6.91 0.87 -3.20
CA PRO A 120 6.74 -0.53 -3.58
C PRO A 120 7.04 -1.44 -2.40
N ILE A 121 6.36 -2.59 -2.32
CA ILE A 121 6.75 -3.71 -1.45
C ILE A 121 7.64 -4.63 -2.28
N VAL A 122 8.81 -4.97 -1.75
CA VAL A 122 9.79 -5.86 -2.36
C VAL A 122 10.26 -6.88 -1.35
N SER A 123 10.65 -8.06 -1.81
CA SER A 123 11.08 -9.17 -0.94
C SER A 123 12.56 -9.50 -1.10
N THR A 124 13.15 -9.14 -2.24
CA THR A 124 14.56 -9.45 -2.57
C THR A 124 15.26 -8.22 -3.17
N ASP A 125 16.59 -8.20 -3.11
CA ASP A 125 17.42 -7.22 -3.80
C ASP A 125 17.10 -7.17 -5.31
N LYS A 126 16.89 -8.32 -5.93
CA LYS A 126 16.50 -8.41 -7.34
C LYS A 126 15.19 -7.70 -7.63
N SER A 127 14.14 -7.94 -6.81
CA SER A 127 12.84 -7.29 -7.01
C SER A 127 12.93 -5.78 -6.80
N ALA A 128 13.70 -5.32 -5.82
CA ALA A 128 13.98 -3.90 -5.58
C ALA A 128 14.67 -3.26 -6.79
N LYS A 129 15.77 -3.84 -7.25
CA LYS A 129 16.51 -3.35 -8.44
C LYS A 129 15.66 -3.30 -9.69
N VAL A 130 14.81 -4.31 -9.91
CA VAL A 130 13.92 -4.36 -11.09
C VAL A 130 12.93 -3.21 -11.06
N ILE A 131 12.18 -3.04 -9.97
CA ILE A 131 11.12 -2.02 -9.92
C ILE A 131 11.68 -0.59 -9.92
N LEU A 132 12.73 -0.33 -9.15
CA LEU A 132 13.33 1.00 -9.07
C LEU A 132 13.96 1.42 -10.41
N LYS A 133 14.70 0.52 -11.09
CA LYS A 133 15.25 0.79 -12.42
C LYS A 133 14.16 0.99 -13.47
N TYR A 134 13.07 0.22 -13.37
CA TYR A 134 11.93 0.38 -14.29
C TYR A 134 11.29 1.75 -14.13
N TRP A 135 11.00 2.18 -12.91
CA TRP A 135 10.41 3.49 -12.64
C TRP A 135 11.33 4.63 -13.09
N GLU A 136 12.62 4.54 -12.79
CA GLU A 136 13.60 5.56 -13.23
C GLU A 136 13.68 5.66 -14.76
N ARG A 137 13.75 4.54 -15.47
CA ARG A 137 13.86 4.53 -16.93
C ARG A 137 12.60 5.06 -17.59
N LYS A 138 11.42 4.62 -17.15
CA LYS A 138 10.15 4.91 -17.81
C LYS A 138 9.54 6.25 -17.39
N TYR A 139 9.62 6.58 -16.10
CA TYR A 139 8.92 7.73 -15.55
C TYR A 139 9.83 8.82 -15.00
N LYS A 140 11.16 8.63 -15.04
CA LYS A 140 12.15 9.54 -14.44
C LYS A 140 11.83 9.84 -12.97
N ARG A 141 11.36 8.82 -12.26
CA ARG A 141 10.98 8.89 -10.86
C ARG A 141 11.42 7.62 -10.13
N THR A 142 11.91 7.78 -8.91
CA THR A 142 12.19 6.69 -7.99
C THR A 142 11.15 6.60 -6.88
N ALA A 143 11.22 5.57 -6.03
CA ALA A 143 10.38 5.43 -4.86
C ALA A 143 10.74 6.48 -3.79
N ASP A 144 9.72 6.97 -3.07
CA ASP A 144 9.93 7.82 -1.88
C ASP A 144 10.32 6.98 -0.65
N LEU A 145 9.84 5.73 -0.59
CA LEU A 145 10.11 4.71 0.42
C LEU A 145 10.12 3.34 -0.26
N VAL A 146 10.75 2.37 0.36
CA VAL A 146 10.68 0.95 -0.03
C VAL A 146 10.26 0.15 1.19
N VAL A 147 9.27 -0.71 1.05
CA VAL A 147 8.88 -1.67 2.08
C VAL A 147 9.56 -3.00 1.77
N ILE A 148 10.36 -3.49 2.69
CA ILE A 148 11.02 -4.79 2.58
C ILE A 148 10.19 -5.81 3.34
N GLU A 149 9.70 -6.83 2.63
CA GLU A 149 8.90 -7.91 3.17
C GLU A 149 9.77 -9.16 3.31
N GLY A 150 10.03 -9.55 4.55
CA GLY A 150 10.84 -10.73 4.85
C GLY A 150 10.06 -12.05 4.69
N PRO A 151 10.76 -13.19 4.66
CA PRO A 151 10.16 -14.52 4.47
C PRO A 151 9.25 -14.94 5.64
N GLN A 152 9.35 -14.28 6.78
CA GLN A 152 8.51 -14.53 7.97
C GLN A 152 7.31 -13.57 8.05
N ALA A 153 7.09 -12.72 7.05
CA ALA A 153 5.94 -11.82 7.03
C ALA A 153 4.63 -12.61 6.92
N GLY A 154 3.57 -12.05 7.47
CA GLY A 154 2.23 -12.63 7.33
C GLY A 154 1.51 -12.10 6.09
N GLY A 155 0.58 -12.88 5.56
CA GLY A 155 -0.25 -12.50 4.40
C GLY A 155 0.29 -13.01 3.07
N HIS A 156 0.15 -12.21 2.01
CA HIS A 156 0.71 -12.53 0.70
C HIS A 156 2.22 -12.33 0.72
N LEU A 157 2.98 -13.36 0.38
CA LEU A 157 4.44 -13.32 0.35
C LEU A 157 4.96 -13.15 -1.09
N GLY A 158 6.01 -12.38 -1.24
CA GLY A 158 6.75 -12.21 -2.49
C GLY A 158 7.80 -13.31 -2.75
N PHE A 159 7.70 -14.44 -2.05
CA PHE A 159 8.59 -15.62 -2.18
C PHE A 159 7.81 -16.80 -2.72
N HIS A 160 8.45 -17.64 -3.52
CA HIS A 160 7.94 -18.96 -3.85
C HIS A 160 8.11 -19.90 -2.64
N LYS A 161 7.19 -20.89 -2.51
CA LYS A 161 7.21 -21.82 -1.37
C LYS A 161 8.53 -22.52 -1.20
N GLU A 162 9.16 -22.93 -2.32
CA GLU A 162 10.44 -23.63 -2.36
C GLU A 162 11.60 -22.74 -1.90
N GLU A 163 11.45 -21.41 -2.00
CA GLU A 163 12.49 -20.46 -1.58
C GLU A 163 12.45 -20.21 -0.07
N LEU A 164 11.27 -20.34 0.55
CA LEU A 164 11.07 -20.03 1.99
C LEU A 164 11.99 -20.88 2.88
N ASP A 165 12.15 -22.17 2.55
CA ASP A 165 12.96 -23.10 3.33
C ASP A 165 14.49 -22.82 3.22
N SER A 166 14.90 -22.02 2.23
CA SER A 166 16.29 -21.63 2.01
C SER A 166 16.73 -20.40 2.82
N TYR A 167 15.78 -19.62 3.33
CA TYR A 167 16.07 -18.41 4.08
C TYR A 167 16.18 -18.68 5.59
N THR A 168 17.38 -18.43 6.14
CA THR A 168 17.57 -18.20 7.58
C THR A 168 17.58 -16.69 7.84
N PRO A 169 17.47 -16.22 9.09
CA PRO A 169 17.64 -14.80 9.40
C PRO A 169 18.95 -14.22 8.84
N GLU A 170 20.06 -14.96 8.94
CA GLU A 170 21.37 -14.53 8.46
C GLU A 170 21.46 -14.46 6.93
N THR A 171 20.90 -15.45 6.22
CA THR A 171 20.89 -15.43 4.75
C THR A 171 20.00 -14.32 4.21
N TYR A 172 18.88 -14.03 4.88
CA TYR A 172 18.01 -12.94 4.49
C TYR A 172 18.61 -11.57 4.79
N ASP A 173 19.30 -11.41 5.93
CA ASP A 173 20.04 -10.18 6.22
C ASP A 173 21.11 -9.86 5.15
N ASN A 174 21.76 -10.88 4.61
CA ASN A 174 22.70 -10.70 3.50
C ASN A 174 22.01 -10.33 2.17
N GLU A 175 20.79 -10.82 1.94
CA GLU A 175 20.00 -10.50 0.75
C GLU A 175 19.60 -9.02 0.68
N ILE A 176 19.32 -8.40 1.83
CA ILE A 176 18.79 -7.03 1.90
C ILE A 176 19.82 -5.94 2.16
N ARG A 177 21.10 -6.32 2.38
CA ARG A 177 22.25 -5.39 2.54
C ARG A 177 22.85 -5.01 1.19
#